data_39bbcd5607abfa50667d2cecac69d9cf
#
_entry.id   39bbcd5607abfa50667d2cecac69d9cf
#
_cell.length_a   1.000
_cell.length_b   1.000
_cell.length_c   1.000
_cell.angle_alpha   90.00
_cell.angle_beta   90.00
_cell.angle_gamma   90.00
#
_symmetry.space_group_name_H-M   'P 1'
#
loop_
_entity.id
_entity.type
_entity.pdbx_description
1 polymer ?
#
loop_
_entity_poly.entity_id
_entity_poly.type
_entity_poly.pdbx_seq_one_letter_code
_entity_poly.pdbx_strand_id
1 'polypeptide(L)'
;FTPACTDELMAALGKISAEKGLYVQSHLSENLDEIAWVRDLHPDCAQYWESYDKFGLWKDRTIMAHCVHSDARERSAIRQAGVVVAHCPDSNINLCSGIAPVRQMLNEGLWVTLGSDIAAGSSLSGSQMVTMSTRASKIRRFTDPEKPAFLTVPEAYYLGTTSGHRYFGAGNGFAAGDRLHAVVVDDRDFTETPRALSLSERLERALYTMTAANVCAVWSEGRLVLDRRTAAPVRKTAARSRKLG
;
A
#
# COMPACT_ATOMS: atom_id res chain seq x y z
N PHE A 1 8.53 12.34 10.58
CA PHE A 1 9.46 12.37 9.45
C PHE A 1 10.46 13.51 9.61
N THR A 2 11.55 13.52 8.86
CA THR A 2 12.69 14.43 9.07
C THR A 2 12.27 15.89 9.27
N PRO A 3 11.43 16.54 8.44
CA PRO A 3 11.03 17.93 8.64
C PRO A 3 10.27 18.23 9.94
N ALA A 4 9.67 17.22 10.56
CA ALA A 4 8.86 17.38 11.77
C ALA A 4 9.58 16.92 13.05
N CYS A 5 10.84 16.52 12.97
CA CYS A 5 11.62 15.97 14.07
C CYS A 5 12.92 16.74 14.27
N THR A 6 13.31 16.96 15.53
CA THR A 6 14.67 17.46 15.84
C THR A 6 15.67 16.31 15.78
N ASP A 7 16.95 16.64 15.61
CA ASP A 7 18.05 15.65 15.62
C ASP A 7 18.10 14.85 16.93
N GLU A 8 17.84 15.49 18.08
CA GLU A 8 17.79 14.82 19.38
C GLU A 8 16.65 13.80 19.44
N LEU A 9 15.47 14.14 18.87
CA LEU A 9 14.33 13.22 18.82
C LEU A 9 14.66 12.04 17.92
N MET A 10 15.21 12.27 16.73
CA MET A 10 15.58 11.21 15.80
C MET A 10 16.65 10.28 16.40
N ALA A 11 17.66 10.84 17.08
CA ALA A 11 18.67 10.07 17.76
C ALA A 11 18.07 9.20 18.90
N ALA A 12 17.15 9.76 19.68
CA ALA A 12 16.45 9.02 20.74
C ALA A 12 15.60 7.87 20.18
N LEU A 13 14.87 8.12 19.08
CA LEU A 13 14.07 7.10 18.39
C LEU A 13 14.96 6.00 17.80
N GLY A 14 16.09 6.33 17.19
CA GLY A 14 17.05 5.37 16.67
C GLY A 14 17.61 4.47 17.77
N LYS A 15 18.00 5.06 18.92
CA LYS A 15 18.45 4.31 20.10
C LYS A 15 17.39 3.34 20.60
N ILE A 16 16.15 3.82 20.82
CA ILE A 16 15.05 2.97 21.31
C ILE A 16 14.74 1.85 20.29
N SER A 17 14.73 2.18 19.01
CA SER A 17 14.50 1.20 17.95
C SER A 17 15.57 0.11 17.91
N ALA A 18 16.83 0.47 18.13
CA ALA A 18 17.95 -0.49 18.19
C ALA A 18 17.86 -1.37 19.45
N GLU A 19 17.70 -0.77 20.63
CA GLU A 19 17.66 -1.48 21.91
C GLU A 19 16.50 -2.48 22.01
N LYS A 20 15.34 -2.13 21.44
CA LYS A 20 14.11 -2.94 21.51
C LYS A 20 13.83 -3.75 20.25
N GLY A 21 14.66 -3.65 19.21
CA GLY A 21 14.44 -4.31 17.92
C GLY A 21 13.14 -3.89 17.23
N LEU A 22 12.78 -2.61 17.31
CA LEU A 22 11.51 -2.11 16.79
C LEU A 22 11.57 -1.88 15.28
N TYR A 23 10.40 -1.96 14.66
CA TYR A 23 10.18 -1.47 13.31
C TYR A 23 10.18 0.06 13.29
N VAL A 24 10.58 0.63 12.15
CA VAL A 24 10.57 2.07 11.89
C VAL A 24 9.63 2.35 10.71
N GLN A 25 8.82 3.40 10.82
CA GLN A 25 8.00 3.87 9.71
C GLN A 25 8.12 5.38 9.59
N SER A 26 8.34 5.84 8.36
CA SER A 26 8.40 7.27 8.05
C SER A 26 8.07 7.52 6.57
N HIS A 27 8.33 8.75 6.09
CA HIS A 27 8.13 9.21 4.71
C HIS A 27 9.48 9.40 4.02
N LEU A 28 9.51 9.27 2.70
CA LEU A 28 10.72 9.49 1.91
C LEU A 28 10.37 10.03 0.52
N SER A 29 10.96 11.16 0.18
CA SER A 29 10.94 11.74 -1.17
C SER A 29 9.54 11.77 -1.79
N GLU A 30 8.55 12.27 -1.02
CA GLU A 30 7.17 12.35 -1.46
C GLU A 30 6.99 13.44 -2.52
N ASN A 31 7.51 14.66 -2.26
CA ASN A 31 7.45 15.77 -3.19
C ASN A 31 8.77 16.56 -3.24
N LEU A 32 8.91 17.39 -4.26
CA LEU A 32 10.16 18.10 -4.52
C LEU A 32 10.46 19.19 -3.47
N ASP A 33 9.43 19.86 -2.95
CA ASP A 33 9.60 20.89 -1.92
C ASP A 33 10.03 20.27 -0.60
N GLU A 34 9.50 19.09 -0.24
CA GLU A 34 9.96 18.30 0.90
C GLU A 34 11.44 17.93 0.78
N ILE A 35 11.86 17.43 -0.38
CA ILE A 35 13.26 17.07 -0.63
C ILE A 35 14.17 18.28 -0.48
N ALA A 36 13.76 19.42 -1.02
CA ALA A 36 14.51 20.67 -0.87
C ALA A 36 14.60 21.09 0.60
N TRP A 37 13.49 21.02 1.33
CA TRP A 37 13.44 21.36 2.76
C TRP A 37 14.32 20.45 3.61
N VAL A 38 14.31 19.13 3.37
CA VAL A 38 15.21 18.20 4.07
C VAL A 38 16.67 18.50 3.81
N ARG A 39 17.03 18.85 2.56
CA ARG A 39 18.41 19.28 2.21
C ARG A 39 18.83 20.53 2.99
N ASP A 40 17.92 21.49 3.17
CA ASP A 40 18.21 22.71 3.93
C ASP A 40 18.35 22.43 5.43
N LEU A 41 17.57 21.49 5.99
CA LEU A 41 17.65 21.08 7.39
C LEU A 41 18.90 20.22 7.69
N HIS A 42 19.34 19.41 6.74
CA HIS A 42 20.47 18.48 6.86
C HIS A 42 21.49 18.69 5.75
N PRO A 43 22.21 19.83 5.74
CA PRO A 43 23.21 20.16 4.70
C PRO A 43 24.42 19.22 4.71
N ASP A 44 24.60 18.44 5.75
CA ASP A 44 25.59 17.38 5.89
C ASP A 44 25.21 16.07 5.15
N CYS A 45 23.95 15.94 4.71
CA CYS A 45 23.45 14.78 3.98
C CYS A 45 23.39 15.06 2.47
N ALA A 46 24.00 14.19 1.67
CA ALA A 46 23.94 14.30 0.21
C ALA A 46 22.61 13.80 -0.38
N GLN A 47 21.91 12.96 0.34
CA GLN A 47 20.63 12.35 -0.03
C GLN A 47 19.64 12.39 1.14
N TYR A 48 18.34 12.43 0.86
CA TYR A 48 17.30 12.48 1.89
C TYR A 48 17.40 11.31 2.88
N TRP A 49 17.55 10.08 2.39
CA TRP A 49 17.63 8.90 3.24
C TRP A 49 18.77 8.93 4.27
N GLU A 50 19.86 9.66 4.00
CA GLU A 50 20.99 9.79 4.92
C GLU A 50 20.59 10.53 6.20
N SER A 51 19.56 11.36 6.15
CA SER A 51 18.99 12.02 7.34
C SER A 51 18.38 11.02 8.35
N TYR A 52 17.97 9.85 7.89
CA TYR A 52 17.54 8.74 8.73
C TYR A 52 18.69 7.83 9.13
N ASP A 53 19.61 7.57 8.20
CA ASP A 53 20.75 6.67 8.40
C ASP A 53 21.66 7.13 9.53
N LYS A 54 21.98 8.43 9.57
CA LYS A 54 22.84 9.01 10.62
C LYS A 54 22.29 8.83 12.04
N PHE A 55 21.00 8.53 12.21
CA PHE A 55 20.35 8.26 13.48
C PHE A 55 20.01 6.77 13.70
N GLY A 56 20.45 5.87 12.81
CA GLY A 56 20.18 4.44 12.91
C GLY A 56 18.72 4.06 12.64
N LEU A 57 17.98 4.90 11.91
CA LEU A 57 16.58 4.68 11.51
C LEU A 57 16.47 4.07 10.11
N TRP A 58 17.58 3.84 9.41
CA TRP A 58 17.64 3.25 8.07
C TRP A 58 18.17 1.81 8.13
N LYS A 59 17.28 0.82 8.04
CA LYS A 59 17.62 -0.59 8.23
C LYS A 59 16.53 -1.52 7.67
N ASP A 60 16.75 -2.82 7.71
CA ASP A 60 15.85 -3.88 7.23
C ASP A 60 14.45 -3.91 7.87
N ARG A 61 14.29 -3.25 9.02
CA ARG A 61 13.00 -3.08 9.72
C ARG A 61 12.39 -1.70 9.51
N THR A 62 12.78 -1.01 8.46
CA THR A 62 12.25 0.31 8.11
C THR A 62 11.31 0.20 6.92
N ILE A 63 10.17 0.88 7.01
CA ILE A 63 9.24 1.08 5.91
C ILE A 63 9.13 2.59 5.63
N MET A 64 9.33 2.96 4.37
CA MET A 64 9.25 4.35 3.90
C MET A 64 8.05 4.52 2.97
N ALA A 65 7.16 5.42 3.35
CA ALA A 65 6.02 5.78 2.52
C ALA A 65 6.43 6.63 1.32
N HIS A 66 5.64 6.57 0.26
CA HIS A 66 5.67 7.38 -0.95
C HIS A 66 6.80 7.05 -1.92
N CYS A 67 8.03 7.49 -1.69
CA CYS A 67 9.19 7.32 -2.58
C CYS A 67 8.90 7.75 -4.04
N VAL A 68 8.09 8.82 -4.21
CA VAL A 68 7.61 9.28 -5.53
C VAL A 68 8.76 9.76 -6.39
N HIS A 69 9.68 10.51 -5.79
CA HIS A 69 10.80 11.16 -6.44
C HIS A 69 12.15 10.52 -6.10
N SER A 70 12.15 9.30 -5.55
CA SER A 70 13.38 8.56 -5.26
C SER A 70 14.23 8.39 -6.52
N ASP A 71 15.43 8.96 -6.54
CA ASP A 71 16.38 8.82 -7.63
C ASP A 71 17.05 7.43 -7.65
N ALA A 72 17.93 7.17 -8.60
CA ALA A 72 18.60 5.88 -8.72
C ALA A 72 19.51 5.55 -7.53
N ARG A 73 20.12 6.57 -6.89
CA ARG A 73 20.99 6.40 -5.72
C ARG A 73 20.15 6.01 -4.51
N GLU A 74 19.06 6.75 -4.27
CA GLU A 74 18.14 6.48 -3.18
C GLU A 74 17.49 5.10 -3.33
N ARG A 75 17.02 4.72 -4.52
CA ARG A 75 16.49 3.38 -4.76
C ARG A 75 17.53 2.27 -4.54
N SER A 76 18.79 2.52 -4.89
CA SER A 76 19.89 1.59 -4.58
C SER A 76 20.11 1.46 -3.07
N ALA A 77 20.07 2.55 -2.32
CA ALA A 77 20.18 2.55 -0.86
C ALA A 77 19.01 1.82 -0.19
N ILE A 78 17.76 2.06 -0.65
CA ILE A 78 16.56 1.32 -0.21
C ILE A 78 16.77 -0.18 -0.36
N ARG A 79 17.21 -0.63 -1.54
CA ARG A 79 17.43 -2.06 -1.82
C ARG A 79 18.54 -2.65 -0.96
N GLN A 80 19.67 -1.95 -0.81
CA GLN A 80 20.84 -2.44 -0.07
C GLN A 80 20.56 -2.59 1.42
N ALA A 81 19.81 -1.66 2.01
CA ALA A 81 19.43 -1.70 3.41
C ALA A 81 18.24 -2.62 3.71
N GLY A 82 17.58 -3.16 2.69
CA GLY A 82 16.36 -3.96 2.86
C GLY A 82 15.15 -3.16 3.35
N VAL A 83 15.19 -1.84 3.15
CA VAL A 83 14.07 -0.94 3.47
C VAL A 83 12.89 -1.25 2.54
N VAL A 84 11.68 -1.22 3.10
CA VAL A 84 10.44 -1.49 2.36
C VAL A 84 9.81 -0.17 1.92
N VAL A 85 9.36 -0.11 0.68
CA VAL A 85 8.60 1.02 0.14
C VAL A 85 7.11 0.77 0.35
N ALA A 86 6.41 1.66 1.05
CA ALA A 86 4.95 1.68 1.10
C ALA A 86 4.41 2.64 0.02
N HIS A 87 3.96 2.09 -1.11
CA HIS A 87 3.34 2.88 -2.16
C HIS A 87 1.94 3.32 -1.74
N CYS A 88 1.70 4.63 -1.68
CA CYS A 88 0.45 5.28 -1.26
C CYS A 88 -0.20 6.02 -2.43
N PRO A 89 -0.73 5.32 -3.46
CA PRO A 89 -1.11 5.95 -4.73
C PRO A 89 -2.23 6.99 -4.60
N ASP A 90 -3.18 6.77 -3.70
CA ASP A 90 -4.32 7.66 -3.51
C ASP A 90 -3.88 8.99 -2.87
N SER A 91 -3.11 8.91 -1.81
CA SER A 91 -2.51 10.07 -1.15
C SER A 91 -1.60 10.86 -2.10
N ASN A 92 -0.69 10.18 -2.79
CA ASN A 92 0.24 10.83 -3.71
C ASN A 92 -0.48 11.65 -4.80
N ILE A 93 -1.62 11.14 -5.30
CA ILE A 93 -2.45 11.85 -6.29
C ILE A 93 -3.22 12.99 -5.62
N ASN A 94 -3.80 12.74 -4.45
CA ASN A 94 -4.61 13.71 -3.69
C ASN A 94 -3.81 14.95 -3.30
N LEU A 95 -2.57 14.76 -2.90
CA LEU A 95 -1.63 15.83 -2.50
C LEU A 95 -0.81 16.38 -3.67
N CYS A 96 -1.08 15.95 -4.90
CA CYS A 96 -0.30 16.34 -6.08
C CYS A 96 1.20 16.01 -5.98
N SER A 97 1.58 15.04 -5.16
CA SER A 97 2.97 14.60 -5.01
C SER A 97 3.51 13.93 -6.28
N GLY A 98 2.65 13.24 -7.03
CA GLY A 98 2.99 12.57 -8.28
C GLY A 98 2.67 11.08 -8.28
N ILE A 99 3.32 10.33 -9.17
CA ILE A 99 3.12 8.87 -9.29
C ILE A 99 4.47 8.16 -9.14
N ALA A 100 4.62 7.39 -8.06
CA ALA A 100 5.84 6.63 -7.80
C ALA A 100 6.17 5.64 -8.93
N PRO A 101 7.45 5.44 -9.27
CA PRO A 101 7.88 4.56 -10.36
C PRO A 101 7.88 3.08 -9.94
N VAL A 102 6.75 2.56 -9.46
CA VAL A 102 6.64 1.23 -8.83
C VAL A 102 7.12 0.11 -9.77
N ARG A 103 6.79 0.16 -11.07
CA ARG A 103 7.29 -0.84 -12.03
C ARG A 103 8.83 -0.86 -12.07
N GLN A 104 9.45 0.32 -12.07
CA GLN A 104 10.90 0.42 -12.06
C GLN A 104 11.48 -0.12 -10.75
N MET A 105 10.88 0.24 -9.61
CA MET A 105 11.29 -0.27 -8.30
C MET A 105 11.25 -1.80 -8.24
N LEU A 106 10.19 -2.41 -8.76
CA LEU A 106 10.06 -3.88 -8.83
C LEU A 106 11.13 -4.50 -9.75
N ASN A 107 11.40 -3.89 -10.90
CA ASN A 107 12.43 -4.36 -11.83
C ASN A 107 13.85 -4.25 -11.24
N GLU A 108 14.08 -3.26 -10.38
CA GLU A 108 15.32 -3.07 -9.64
C GLU A 108 15.42 -3.95 -8.39
N GLY A 109 14.39 -4.75 -8.09
CA GLY A 109 14.34 -5.70 -6.97
C GLY A 109 14.04 -5.06 -5.61
N LEU A 110 13.43 -3.86 -5.57
CA LEU A 110 12.99 -3.24 -4.34
C LEU A 110 11.78 -4.01 -3.76
N TRP A 111 11.72 -4.05 -2.45
CA TRP A 111 10.57 -4.57 -1.75
C TRP A 111 9.50 -3.48 -1.61
N VAL A 112 8.39 -3.65 -2.33
CA VAL A 112 7.28 -2.69 -2.36
C VAL A 112 6.03 -3.33 -1.75
N THR A 113 5.29 -2.55 -0.98
CA THR A 113 3.95 -2.86 -0.47
C THR A 113 3.01 -1.68 -0.71
N LEU A 114 1.73 -1.81 -0.34
CA LEU A 114 0.76 -0.72 -0.45
C LEU A 114 0.45 -0.12 0.92
N GLY A 115 0.22 1.18 0.96
CA GLY A 115 -0.26 1.92 2.12
C GLY A 115 -1.49 2.77 1.78
N SER A 116 -2.38 2.96 2.75
CA SER A 116 -3.56 3.82 2.58
C SER A 116 -3.25 5.28 2.79
N ASP A 117 -2.30 5.55 3.68
CA ASP A 117 -2.00 6.92 4.13
C ASP A 117 -3.28 7.70 4.45
N ILE A 118 -4.16 7.05 5.26
CA ILE A 118 -5.50 7.58 5.55
C ILE A 118 -5.43 8.98 6.16
N ALA A 119 -6.29 9.82 5.72
CA ALA A 119 -6.51 11.24 5.83
C ALA A 119 -5.91 12.04 4.66
N ALA A 120 -4.71 11.74 4.16
CA ALA A 120 -4.26 12.18 2.83
C ALA A 120 -4.81 11.24 1.73
N GLY A 121 -4.76 9.93 1.93
CA GLY A 121 -5.55 8.97 1.17
C GLY A 121 -7.02 8.95 1.62
N SER A 122 -7.93 8.66 0.71
CA SER A 122 -9.39 8.78 0.88
C SER A 122 -10.05 7.55 1.50
N SER A 123 -9.34 6.42 1.66
CA SER A 123 -9.95 5.14 2.04
C SER A 123 -9.01 4.21 2.79
N LEU A 124 -9.59 3.45 3.75
CA LEU A 124 -8.94 2.31 4.40
C LEU A 124 -9.15 0.99 3.63
N SER A 125 -9.86 1.01 2.50
CA SER A 125 -10.17 -0.21 1.75
C SER A 125 -8.96 -0.75 1.01
N GLY A 126 -8.52 -1.96 1.36
CA GLY A 126 -7.44 -2.67 0.66
C GLY A 126 -7.72 -2.88 -0.83
N SER A 127 -8.98 -3.15 -1.21
CA SER A 127 -9.37 -3.28 -2.62
C SER A 127 -9.22 -1.96 -3.39
N GLN A 128 -9.53 -0.84 -2.77
CA GLN A 128 -9.32 0.48 -3.38
C GLN A 128 -7.84 0.81 -3.53
N MET A 129 -6.99 0.48 -2.56
CA MET A 129 -5.54 0.65 -2.70
C MET A 129 -4.97 -0.15 -3.88
N VAL A 130 -5.39 -1.42 -4.04
CA VAL A 130 -4.98 -2.27 -5.17
C VAL A 130 -5.41 -1.67 -6.49
N THR A 131 -6.67 -1.26 -6.63
CA THR A 131 -7.19 -0.70 -7.88
C THR A 131 -6.60 0.67 -8.18
N MET A 132 -6.37 1.51 -7.16
CA MET A 132 -5.72 2.81 -7.32
C MET A 132 -4.26 2.65 -7.75
N SER A 133 -3.52 1.70 -7.19
CA SER A 133 -2.15 1.38 -7.61
C SER A 133 -2.08 0.98 -9.09
N THR A 134 -3.02 0.13 -9.54
CA THR A 134 -3.13 -0.25 -10.95
C THR A 134 -3.44 0.94 -11.85
N ARG A 135 -4.39 1.81 -11.44
CA ARG A 135 -4.76 3.02 -12.19
C ARG A 135 -3.61 4.02 -12.27
N ALA A 136 -2.96 4.32 -11.14
CA ALA A 136 -1.81 5.21 -11.08
C ALA A 136 -0.67 4.73 -12.01
N SER A 137 -0.40 3.42 -12.00
CA SER A 137 0.59 2.81 -12.88
C SER A 137 0.23 2.95 -14.38
N LYS A 138 -1.05 2.86 -14.74
CA LYS A 138 -1.53 3.11 -16.11
C LYS A 138 -1.42 4.58 -16.49
N ILE A 139 -1.71 5.52 -15.57
CA ILE A 139 -1.52 6.95 -15.80
C ILE A 139 -0.04 7.21 -16.09
N ARG A 140 0.88 6.70 -15.26
CA ARG A 140 2.31 6.85 -15.50
C ARG A 140 2.72 6.35 -16.88
N ARG A 141 2.20 5.20 -17.32
CA ARG A 141 2.53 4.67 -18.65
C ARG A 141 2.21 5.62 -19.81
N PHE A 142 1.13 6.38 -19.77
CA PHE A 142 0.79 7.29 -20.86
C PHE A 142 1.30 8.72 -20.68
N THR A 143 1.74 9.09 -19.47
CA THR A 143 2.37 10.39 -19.21
C THR A 143 3.89 10.35 -19.27
N ASP A 144 4.52 9.19 -19.06
CA ASP A 144 5.95 9.00 -19.11
C ASP A 144 6.41 8.68 -20.54
N PRO A 145 7.39 9.44 -21.11
CA PRO A 145 7.92 9.18 -22.45
C PRO A 145 8.45 7.75 -22.64
N GLU A 146 9.03 7.16 -21.60
CA GLU A 146 9.56 5.79 -21.61
C GLU A 146 8.47 4.72 -21.66
N LYS A 147 7.20 5.08 -21.46
CA LYS A 147 6.03 4.21 -21.48
C LYS A 147 6.25 2.89 -20.72
N PRO A 148 6.63 2.93 -19.44
CA PRO A 148 6.92 1.73 -18.67
C PRO A 148 5.73 0.76 -18.65
N ALA A 149 5.96 -0.53 -18.46
CA ALA A 149 4.87 -1.48 -18.25
C ALA A 149 4.06 -1.09 -17.01
N PHE A 150 2.74 -1.16 -17.08
CA PHE A 150 1.89 -0.91 -15.91
C PHE A 150 1.78 -2.16 -15.02
N LEU A 151 1.33 -1.95 -13.78
CA LEU A 151 1.03 -3.05 -12.86
C LEU A 151 -0.25 -3.77 -13.30
N THR A 152 -0.18 -5.08 -13.36
CA THR A 152 -1.36 -5.94 -13.49
C THR A 152 -2.11 -6.02 -12.16
N VAL A 153 -3.39 -6.39 -12.19
CA VAL A 153 -4.19 -6.58 -10.96
C VAL A 153 -3.59 -7.64 -10.03
N PRO A 154 -3.12 -8.81 -10.50
CA PRO A 154 -2.44 -9.78 -9.63
C PRO A 154 -1.19 -9.23 -8.96
N GLU A 155 -0.36 -8.46 -9.67
CA GLU A 155 0.83 -7.82 -9.07
C GLU A 155 0.42 -6.82 -7.99
N ALA A 156 -0.51 -5.91 -8.29
CA ALA A 156 -1.00 -4.94 -7.31
C ALA A 156 -1.66 -5.62 -6.09
N TYR A 157 -2.38 -6.72 -6.32
CA TYR A 157 -2.96 -7.53 -5.25
C TYR A 157 -1.88 -8.18 -4.37
N TYR A 158 -0.81 -8.71 -4.97
CA TYR A 158 0.35 -9.22 -4.23
C TYR A 158 0.99 -8.12 -3.35
N LEU A 159 1.18 -6.91 -3.90
CA LEU A 159 1.72 -5.78 -3.13
C LEU A 159 0.83 -5.40 -1.94
N GLY A 160 -0.50 -5.46 -2.12
CA GLY A 160 -1.47 -5.13 -1.08
C GLY A 160 -1.75 -6.25 -0.07
N THR A 161 -1.16 -7.43 -0.24
CA THR A 161 -1.40 -8.60 0.62
C THR A 161 -0.09 -9.26 1.05
N THR A 162 0.39 -10.24 0.32
CA THR A 162 1.54 -11.09 0.68
C THR A 162 2.82 -10.27 0.92
N SER A 163 3.05 -9.23 0.14
CA SER A 163 4.24 -8.37 0.31
C SER A 163 4.24 -7.68 1.67
N GLY A 164 3.09 -7.14 2.11
CA GLY A 164 2.95 -6.54 3.43
C GLY A 164 3.05 -7.55 4.57
N HIS A 165 2.43 -8.73 4.42
CA HIS A 165 2.52 -9.82 5.39
C HIS A 165 3.96 -10.26 5.64
N ARG A 166 4.76 -10.37 4.59
CA ARG A 166 6.17 -10.72 4.67
C ARG A 166 6.95 -9.75 5.57
N TYR A 167 6.66 -8.44 5.52
CA TYR A 167 7.31 -7.43 6.37
C TYR A 167 7.09 -7.70 7.86
N PHE A 168 5.88 -8.12 8.24
CA PHE A 168 5.54 -8.45 9.62
C PHE A 168 5.83 -9.91 10.01
N GLY A 169 6.44 -10.70 9.13
CA GLY A 169 6.72 -12.11 9.38
C GLY A 169 5.46 -12.97 9.49
N ALA A 170 4.35 -12.56 8.87
CA ALA A 170 3.05 -13.22 9.00
C ALA A 170 2.84 -14.39 8.01
N GLY A 171 3.89 -14.87 7.35
CA GLY A 171 3.84 -15.96 6.36
C GLY A 171 3.52 -15.49 4.94
N ASN A 172 3.29 -16.46 4.03
CA ASN A 172 3.11 -16.20 2.60
C ASN A 172 1.66 -16.32 2.12
N GLY A 173 0.70 -16.54 3.01
CA GLY A 173 -0.72 -16.65 2.66
C GLY A 173 -1.41 -17.88 3.23
N PHE A 174 -1.89 -18.82 2.39
CA PHE A 174 -2.66 -20.00 2.79
C PHE A 174 -1.85 -21.30 2.83
N ALA A 175 -0.54 -21.24 3.01
CA ALA A 175 0.26 -22.45 3.15
C ALA A 175 0.02 -23.12 4.52
N ALA A 176 0.17 -24.44 4.56
CA ALA A 176 0.08 -25.17 5.83
C ALA A 176 1.16 -24.69 6.80
N GLY A 177 0.75 -24.29 8.00
CA GLY A 177 1.63 -23.70 9.01
C GLY A 177 1.64 -22.16 9.05
N ASP A 178 1.10 -21.50 8.04
CA ASP A 178 0.90 -20.04 8.07
C ASP A 178 -0.20 -19.65 9.06
N ARG A 179 -0.07 -18.47 9.63
CA ARG A 179 -1.17 -17.86 10.39
C ARG A 179 -2.27 -17.42 9.43
N LEU A 180 -3.50 -17.82 9.70
CA LEU A 180 -4.63 -17.50 8.83
C LEU A 180 -4.96 -16.00 8.92
N HIS A 181 -4.77 -15.30 7.81
CA HIS A 181 -5.31 -13.98 7.54
C HIS A 181 -6.18 -14.09 6.29
N ALA A 182 -7.48 -13.95 6.44
CA ALA A 182 -8.40 -14.19 5.34
C ALA A 182 -9.62 -13.27 5.40
N VAL A 183 -10.09 -12.89 4.23
CA VAL A 183 -11.35 -12.16 4.04
C VAL A 183 -12.23 -12.99 3.13
N VAL A 184 -13.49 -13.22 3.56
CA VAL A 184 -14.51 -13.83 2.72
C VAL A 184 -15.39 -12.74 2.14
N VAL A 185 -15.45 -12.71 0.81
CA VAL A 185 -16.24 -11.74 0.06
C VAL A 185 -17.44 -12.45 -0.55
N ASP A 186 -18.64 -11.90 -0.34
CA ASP A 186 -19.88 -12.35 -0.98
C ASP A 186 -20.06 -11.59 -2.30
N ASP A 187 -19.96 -12.28 -3.42
CA ASP A 187 -20.10 -11.73 -4.76
C ASP A 187 -21.48 -12.00 -5.41
N ARG A 188 -22.45 -12.54 -4.66
CA ARG A 188 -23.79 -12.88 -5.18
C ARG A 188 -24.58 -11.66 -5.64
N ASP A 189 -24.33 -10.49 -5.05
CA ASP A 189 -24.98 -9.24 -5.40
C ASP A 189 -24.30 -8.49 -6.57
N PHE A 190 -23.21 -9.03 -7.10
CA PHE A 190 -22.56 -8.42 -8.24
C PHE A 190 -23.39 -8.63 -9.50
N THR A 191 -23.32 -7.68 -10.43
CA THR A 191 -24.05 -7.76 -11.71
C THR A 191 -23.75 -9.07 -12.42
N GLU A 192 -24.77 -9.76 -12.90
CA GLU A 192 -24.62 -10.98 -13.69
C GLU A 192 -23.81 -10.72 -14.97
N THR A 193 -23.09 -11.73 -15.38
CA THR A 193 -22.27 -11.69 -16.61
C THR A 193 -22.82 -12.69 -17.63
N PRO A 194 -22.71 -12.39 -18.94
CA PRO A 194 -23.22 -13.27 -20.01
C PRO A 194 -22.55 -14.66 -20.02
N ARG A 195 -21.42 -14.81 -19.35
CA ARG A 195 -20.67 -16.08 -19.23
C ARG A 195 -20.15 -16.28 -17.81
N ALA A 196 -19.83 -17.51 -17.47
CA ALA A 196 -19.10 -17.81 -16.25
C ALA A 196 -17.72 -17.13 -16.27
N LEU A 197 -17.34 -16.57 -15.12
CA LEU A 197 -16.01 -15.96 -14.91
C LEU A 197 -15.06 -16.98 -14.30
N SER A 198 -13.81 -16.96 -14.74
CA SER A 198 -12.71 -17.62 -14.06
C SER A 198 -12.49 -17.05 -12.66
N LEU A 199 -11.75 -17.74 -11.80
CA LEU A 199 -11.44 -17.25 -10.46
C LEU A 199 -10.69 -15.91 -10.49
N SER A 200 -9.74 -15.74 -11.41
CA SER A 200 -9.00 -14.47 -11.57
C SER A 200 -9.92 -13.32 -11.99
N GLU A 201 -10.85 -13.56 -12.92
CA GLU A 201 -11.82 -12.55 -13.34
C GLU A 201 -12.82 -12.21 -12.21
N ARG A 202 -13.21 -13.20 -11.40
CA ARG A 202 -14.04 -12.95 -10.22
C ARG A 202 -13.30 -12.11 -9.18
N LEU A 203 -12.02 -12.42 -8.91
CA LEU A 203 -11.18 -11.62 -7.99
C LEU A 203 -11.02 -10.19 -8.51
N GLU A 204 -10.68 -10.01 -9.78
CA GLU A 204 -10.52 -8.69 -10.38
C GLU A 204 -11.81 -7.88 -10.27
N ARG A 205 -12.95 -8.48 -10.64
CA ARG A 205 -14.25 -7.85 -10.48
C ARG A 205 -14.54 -7.46 -9.02
N ALA A 206 -14.28 -8.38 -8.08
CA ALA A 206 -14.48 -8.10 -6.67
C ALA A 206 -13.64 -6.89 -6.22
N LEU A 207 -12.36 -6.84 -6.55
CA LEU A 207 -11.47 -5.73 -6.21
C LEU A 207 -11.99 -4.37 -6.71
N TYR A 208 -12.60 -4.33 -7.91
CA TYR A 208 -13.13 -3.09 -8.50
C TYR A 208 -14.53 -2.69 -8.02
N THR A 209 -15.34 -3.65 -7.54
CA THR A 209 -16.78 -3.41 -7.31
C THR A 209 -17.23 -3.66 -5.87
N MET A 210 -16.44 -4.39 -5.06
CA MET A 210 -16.84 -4.68 -3.68
C MET A 210 -16.88 -3.43 -2.81
N THR A 211 -17.76 -3.49 -1.85
CA THR A 211 -17.85 -2.55 -0.74
C THR A 211 -17.66 -3.27 0.59
N ALA A 212 -17.62 -2.56 1.70
CA ALA A 212 -17.59 -3.17 3.02
C ALA A 212 -18.79 -4.11 3.31
N ALA A 213 -19.93 -3.92 2.61
CA ALA A 213 -21.10 -4.78 2.73
C ALA A 213 -20.87 -6.19 2.17
N ASN A 214 -19.98 -6.33 1.21
CA ASN A 214 -19.64 -7.61 0.60
C ASN A 214 -18.67 -8.45 1.47
N VAL A 215 -18.02 -7.85 2.47
CA VAL A 215 -17.16 -8.57 3.41
C VAL A 215 -18.04 -9.29 4.43
N CYS A 216 -18.11 -10.62 4.35
CA CYS A 216 -18.97 -11.41 5.22
C CYS A 216 -18.21 -12.11 6.36
N ALA A 217 -16.93 -12.36 6.25
CA ALA A 217 -16.12 -12.84 7.36
C ALA A 217 -14.67 -12.41 7.23
N VAL A 218 -13.99 -12.20 8.37
CA VAL A 218 -12.56 -11.83 8.42
C VAL A 218 -11.88 -12.64 9.52
N TRP A 219 -10.74 -13.24 9.18
CA TRP A 219 -9.81 -13.85 10.12
C TRP A 219 -8.54 -13.02 10.21
N SER A 220 -8.03 -12.85 11.42
CA SER A 220 -6.73 -12.26 11.70
C SER A 220 -6.00 -13.12 12.73
N GLU A 221 -4.77 -13.50 12.45
CA GLU A 221 -3.97 -14.39 13.34
C GLU A 221 -4.72 -15.68 13.71
N GLY A 222 -5.47 -16.27 12.80
CA GLY A 222 -6.29 -17.44 13.02
C GLY A 222 -7.59 -17.19 13.79
N ARG A 223 -7.83 -15.98 14.27
CA ARG A 223 -9.05 -15.61 15.01
C ARG A 223 -10.10 -15.03 14.08
N LEU A 224 -11.34 -15.48 14.18
CA LEU A 224 -12.48 -14.88 13.50
C LEU A 224 -12.81 -13.54 14.18
N VAL A 225 -12.56 -12.43 13.47
CA VAL A 225 -12.76 -11.06 14.01
C VAL A 225 -14.02 -10.39 13.47
N LEU A 226 -14.55 -10.88 12.36
CA LEU A 226 -15.84 -10.47 11.81
C LEU A 226 -16.57 -11.70 11.26
N ASP A 227 -17.85 -11.88 11.60
CA ASP A 227 -18.72 -12.88 11.01
C ASP A 227 -20.12 -12.30 10.76
N ARG A 228 -20.46 -12.12 9.49
CA ARG A 228 -21.78 -11.69 9.03
C ARG A 228 -22.51 -12.80 8.27
N ARG A 229 -21.95 -14.02 8.19
CA ARG A 229 -22.54 -15.15 7.42
C ARG A 229 -23.85 -15.62 8.01
N THR A 230 -24.06 -15.43 9.30
CA THR A 230 -25.29 -15.80 10.03
C THR A 230 -26.30 -14.65 10.09
N ALA A 231 -25.93 -13.43 9.70
CA ALA A 231 -26.89 -12.33 9.61
C ALA A 231 -27.88 -12.62 8.46
N ALA A 232 -29.18 -12.61 8.75
CA ALA A 232 -30.19 -12.77 7.72
C ALA A 232 -29.98 -11.75 6.59
N PRO A 233 -30.14 -12.14 5.31
CA PRO A 233 -29.95 -11.21 4.20
C PRO A 233 -30.88 -10.01 4.39
N VAL A 234 -30.33 -8.81 4.34
CA VAL A 234 -31.10 -7.57 4.33
C VAL A 234 -31.99 -7.63 3.08
N ARG A 235 -33.30 -7.88 3.28
CA ARG A 235 -34.25 -7.88 2.16
C ARG A 235 -34.19 -6.50 1.50
N LYS A 236 -33.69 -6.46 0.25
CA LYS A 236 -33.89 -5.29 -0.61
C LYS A 236 -35.40 -5.06 -0.69
N THR A 237 -35.90 -4.01 -0.07
CA THR A 237 -37.27 -3.56 -0.30
C THR A 237 -37.37 -3.19 -1.78
N ALA A 238 -38.12 -3.98 -2.53
CA ALA A 238 -38.40 -3.68 -3.93
C ALA A 238 -38.99 -2.27 -4.00
N ALA A 239 -38.30 -1.38 -4.70
CA ALA A 239 -38.82 -0.05 -5.00
C ALA A 239 -40.16 -0.25 -5.73
N ARG A 240 -41.27 0.06 -5.04
CA ARG A 240 -42.57 0.09 -5.70
C ARG A 240 -42.49 1.11 -6.83
N SER A 241 -42.51 0.63 -8.06
CA SER A 241 -42.74 1.48 -9.22
C SER A 241 -44.08 2.19 -9.04
N ARG A 242 -44.04 3.47 -8.68
CA ARG A 242 -45.21 4.32 -8.84
C ARG A 242 -45.42 4.46 -10.33
N LYS A 243 -46.42 3.79 -10.86
CA LYS A 243 -47.00 4.12 -12.18
C LYS A 243 -47.55 5.55 -12.00
N LEU A 244 -46.94 6.48 -12.70
CA LEU A 244 -47.56 7.77 -12.99
C LEU A 244 -48.69 7.50 -13.96
N GLY A 245 -49.94 7.70 -13.50
CA GLY A 245 -51.12 7.83 -14.32
C GLY A 245 -51.25 9.26 -14.83
#